data_5ab90efac10fb18452b5e8c48e9f28c4
#
_entry.id   5ab90efac10fb18452b5e8c48e9f28c4
#
_cell.length_a   1.000
_cell.length_b   1.000
_cell.length_c   1.000
_cell.angle_alpha   90.00
_cell.angle_beta   90.00
_cell.angle_gamma   90.00
#
_symmetry.space_group_name_H-M   'P 1'
#
loop_
_entity.id
_entity.type
_entity.pdbx_description
1 polymer ?
#
loop_
_entity_poly.entity_id
_entity_poly.type
_entity_poly.pdbx_seq_one_letter_code
_entity_poly.pdbx_strand_id
1 'polypeptide(L)'
;GSAAYLAWLSGKMMLVTALWMALTIWGGFVLVSRVYKHMASLRETEDKLYHDYQTVLEGRKELTLNRERAEYVFNQLYLPDAREYRHHIVRADTFHLSAVNWSNIMMLGAIGLVFWMANSLGWADTAVAATYSLTLLFLRTPLLSAVGALPTLLSAQVAFNKLRQFSLAPYRADFPRPQAHPDWQTLELRDVTFHYPDQRFAVGPLNLTLKRGELVFLIGGNGSGKSTLAMLLTGL
;
A
#
# COMPACT_ATOMS: atom_id res chain seq x y z
N GLY A 1 -2.84 23.23 -26.31
CA GLY A 1 -3.95 23.02 -27.26
C GLY A 1 -5.24 23.70 -26.81
N SER A 2 -6.08 23.01 -26.02
CA SER A 2 -7.46 23.45 -25.71
C SER A 2 -7.54 24.80 -25.00
N ALA A 3 -6.64 25.09 -24.08
CA ALA A 3 -6.60 26.39 -23.37
C ALA A 3 -6.29 27.55 -24.32
N ALA A 4 -5.34 27.35 -25.24
CA ALA A 4 -5.01 28.39 -26.23
C ALA A 4 -6.18 28.62 -27.20
N TYR A 5 -6.91 27.57 -27.58
CA TYR A 5 -8.10 27.66 -28.41
C TYR A 5 -9.23 28.43 -27.70
N LEU A 6 -9.49 28.14 -26.43
CA LEU A 6 -10.47 28.84 -25.61
C LEU A 6 -10.11 30.33 -25.42
N ALA A 7 -8.81 30.63 -25.21
CA ALA A 7 -8.32 32.01 -25.13
C ALA A 7 -8.55 32.80 -26.42
N TRP A 8 -8.34 32.15 -27.55
CA TRP A 8 -8.55 32.75 -28.86
C TRP A 8 -10.04 33.06 -29.14
N LEU A 9 -10.94 32.18 -28.66
CA LEU A 9 -12.39 32.35 -28.84
C LEU A 9 -12.94 33.53 -28.03
N SER A 10 -12.58 33.62 -26.71
CA SER A 10 -12.94 34.74 -25.83
C SER A 10 -12.07 34.75 -24.59
N GLY A 11 -11.14 35.69 -24.52
CA GLY A 11 -10.23 35.80 -23.38
C GLY A 11 -10.94 36.09 -22.04
N LYS A 12 -12.06 36.84 -22.05
CA LYS A 12 -12.84 37.14 -20.85
C LYS A 12 -13.53 35.89 -20.30
N MET A 13 -14.17 35.10 -21.17
CA MET A 13 -14.80 33.85 -20.77
C MET A 13 -13.75 32.84 -20.24
N MET A 14 -12.57 32.80 -20.86
CA MET A 14 -11.48 31.94 -20.42
C MET A 14 -11.02 32.26 -18.98
N LEU A 15 -10.86 33.55 -18.61
CA LEU A 15 -10.46 33.94 -17.26
C LEU A 15 -11.49 33.50 -16.20
N VAL A 16 -12.77 33.70 -16.46
CA VAL A 16 -13.84 33.33 -15.53
C VAL A 16 -13.94 31.80 -15.41
N THR A 17 -13.88 31.09 -16.53
CA THR A 17 -13.90 29.61 -16.50
C THR A 17 -12.64 29.04 -15.84
N ALA A 18 -11.47 29.65 -16.04
CA ALA A 18 -10.23 29.26 -15.34
C ALA A 18 -10.33 29.46 -13.83
N LEU A 19 -10.92 30.59 -13.39
CA LEU A 19 -11.16 30.83 -11.97
C LEU A 19 -12.15 29.82 -11.37
N TRP A 20 -13.21 29.51 -12.10
CA TRP A 20 -14.18 28.48 -11.72
C TRP A 20 -13.53 27.09 -11.59
N MET A 21 -12.67 26.75 -12.55
CA MET A 21 -11.92 25.49 -12.51
C MET A 21 -10.93 25.45 -11.32
N ALA A 22 -10.25 26.57 -11.05
CA ALA A 22 -9.39 26.66 -9.88
C ALA A 22 -10.16 26.45 -8.56
N LEU A 23 -11.36 27.03 -8.44
CA LEU A 23 -12.26 26.81 -7.30
C LEU A 23 -12.70 25.33 -7.21
N THR A 24 -13.00 24.72 -8.34
CA THR A 24 -13.37 23.29 -8.42
C THR A 24 -12.24 22.39 -7.94
N ILE A 25 -11.02 22.65 -8.41
CA ILE A 25 -9.83 21.90 -8.03
C ILE A 25 -9.52 22.10 -6.55
N TRP A 26 -9.59 23.33 -6.05
CA TRP A 26 -9.35 23.64 -4.63
C TRP A 26 -10.34 22.91 -3.71
N GLY A 27 -11.64 22.98 -3.99
CA GLY A 27 -12.66 22.27 -3.21
C GLY A 27 -12.51 20.76 -3.26
N GLY A 28 -12.18 20.20 -4.44
CA GLY A 28 -11.86 18.79 -4.62
C GLY A 28 -10.63 18.38 -3.80
N PHE A 29 -9.56 19.17 -3.82
CA PHE A 29 -8.34 18.93 -3.04
C PHE A 29 -8.62 18.88 -1.54
N VAL A 30 -9.44 19.80 -1.01
CA VAL A 30 -9.82 19.82 0.41
C VAL A 30 -10.55 18.53 0.80
N LEU A 31 -11.46 18.04 -0.04
CA LEU A 31 -12.20 16.80 0.21
C LEU A 31 -11.28 15.57 0.11
N VAL A 32 -10.47 15.48 -0.92
CA VAL A 32 -9.53 14.38 -1.15
C VAL A 32 -8.47 14.32 -0.05
N SER A 33 -7.98 15.45 0.45
CA SER A 33 -7.01 15.45 1.56
C SER A 33 -7.56 14.79 2.83
N ARG A 34 -8.87 14.91 3.08
CA ARG A 34 -9.55 14.20 4.17
C ARG A 34 -9.65 12.70 3.93
N VAL A 35 -9.85 12.28 2.68
CA VAL A 35 -9.80 10.86 2.31
C VAL A 35 -8.46 10.27 2.68
N TYR A 36 -7.36 10.92 2.29
CA TYR A 36 -6.00 10.43 2.60
C TYR A 36 -5.74 10.28 4.09
N LYS A 37 -6.23 11.23 4.90
CA LYS A 37 -6.10 11.15 6.35
C LYS A 37 -6.77 9.89 6.91
N HIS A 38 -7.99 9.58 6.48
CA HIS A 38 -8.69 8.37 6.92
C HIS A 38 -8.10 7.08 6.33
N MET A 39 -7.58 7.13 5.11
CA MET A 39 -6.90 5.98 4.49
C MET A 39 -5.61 5.59 5.21
N ALA A 40 -4.87 6.56 5.76
CA ALA A 40 -3.68 6.25 6.56
C ALA A 40 -4.04 5.47 7.83
N SER A 41 -5.05 5.97 8.58
CA SER A 41 -5.56 5.28 9.77
C SER A 41 -6.21 3.93 9.43
N LEU A 42 -6.86 3.81 8.27
CA LEU A 42 -7.46 2.58 7.79
C LEU A 42 -6.41 1.46 7.64
N ARG A 43 -5.25 1.77 7.05
CA ARG A 43 -4.16 0.79 6.90
C ARG A 43 -3.65 0.27 8.23
N GLU A 44 -3.49 1.16 9.21
CA GLU A 44 -3.05 0.77 10.55
C GLU A 44 -4.07 -0.15 11.24
N THR A 45 -5.35 0.17 11.11
CA THR A 45 -6.43 -0.65 11.67
C THR A 45 -6.61 -1.97 10.90
N GLU A 46 -6.35 -1.98 9.60
CA GLU A 46 -6.36 -3.20 8.76
C GLU A 46 -5.29 -4.20 9.22
N ASP A 47 -4.08 -3.71 9.52
CA ASP A 47 -2.99 -4.55 10.04
C ASP A 47 -3.35 -5.16 11.41
N LYS A 48 -4.02 -4.40 12.29
CA LYS A 48 -4.53 -4.91 13.58
C LYS A 48 -5.57 -6.01 13.37
N LEU A 49 -6.57 -5.75 12.53
CA LEU A 49 -7.61 -6.74 12.20
C LEU A 49 -7.03 -8.01 11.59
N TYR A 50 -6.01 -7.89 10.74
CA TYR A 50 -5.33 -9.04 10.17
C TYR A 50 -4.62 -9.87 11.25
N HIS A 51 -3.98 -9.22 12.22
CA HIS A 51 -3.37 -9.88 13.35
C HIS A 51 -4.40 -10.59 14.24
N ASP A 52 -5.52 -9.95 14.53
CA ASP A 52 -6.62 -10.55 15.28
C ASP A 52 -7.19 -11.77 14.56
N TYR A 53 -7.35 -11.67 13.25
CA TYR A 53 -7.80 -12.78 12.41
C TYR A 53 -6.82 -13.96 12.45
N GLN A 54 -5.51 -13.71 12.36
CA GLN A 54 -4.49 -14.74 12.55
C GLN A 54 -4.59 -15.39 13.93
N THR A 55 -4.75 -14.60 14.98
CA THR A 55 -4.89 -15.10 16.35
C THR A 55 -6.09 -16.05 16.47
N VAL A 56 -7.22 -15.73 15.83
CA VAL A 56 -8.40 -16.60 15.80
C VAL A 56 -8.12 -17.90 15.01
N LEU A 57 -7.42 -17.82 13.87
CA LEU A 57 -7.09 -19.00 13.08
C LEU A 57 -6.12 -19.95 13.79
N GLU A 58 -5.06 -19.40 14.36
CA GLU A 58 -4.03 -20.18 15.08
C GLU A 58 -4.58 -20.77 16.39
N GLY A 59 -5.37 -19.97 17.13
CA GLY A 59 -6.03 -20.39 18.36
C GLY A 59 -7.32 -21.17 18.19
N ARG A 60 -7.73 -21.54 16.97
CA ARG A 60 -9.02 -22.15 16.68
C ARG A 60 -9.38 -23.34 17.60
N LYS A 61 -8.44 -24.24 17.83
CA LYS A 61 -8.66 -25.43 18.67
C LYS A 61 -8.92 -25.03 20.13
N GLU A 62 -8.17 -24.07 20.66
CA GLU A 62 -8.30 -23.58 22.03
C GLU A 62 -9.58 -22.78 22.21
N LEU A 63 -9.93 -21.92 21.26
CA LEU A 63 -11.15 -21.11 21.29
C LEU A 63 -12.41 -21.99 21.18
N THR A 64 -12.36 -23.10 20.46
CA THR A 64 -13.48 -24.05 20.36
C THR A 64 -13.70 -24.76 21.71
N LEU A 65 -12.65 -24.99 22.48
CA LEU A 65 -12.73 -25.70 23.78
C LEU A 65 -13.06 -24.75 24.95
N ASN A 66 -12.79 -23.45 24.80
CA ASN A 66 -12.99 -22.46 25.85
C ASN A 66 -13.83 -21.28 25.37
N ARG A 67 -15.13 -21.33 25.69
CA ARG A 67 -16.12 -20.33 25.29
C ARG A 67 -15.83 -18.93 25.86
N GLU A 68 -15.44 -18.83 27.11
CA GLU A 68 -15.15 -17.53 27.76
C GLU A 68 -13.97 -16.84 27.07
N ARG A 69 -12.94 -17.60 26.69
CA ARG A 69 -11.80 -17.07 25.96
C ARG A 69 -12.19 -16.63 24.55
N ALA A 70 -13.06 -17.38 23.87
CA ALA A 70 -13.58 -17.00 22.56
C ALA A 70 -14.40 -15.70 22.63
N GLU A 71 -15.27 -15.56 23.62
CA GLU A 71 -16.05 -14.35 23.87
C GLU A 71 -15.15 -13.15 24.20
N TYR A 72 -14.08 -13.34 24.97
CA TYR A 72 -13.10 -12.30 25.27
C TYR A 72 -12.39 -11.83 24.01
N VAL A 73 -11.84 -12.74 23.21
CA VAL A 73 -11.14 -12.41 21.96
C VAL A 73 -12.05 -11.66 21.00
N PHE A 74 -13.28 -12.12 20.84
CA PHE A 74 -14.25 -11.47 19.96
C PHE A 74 -14.66 -10.09 20.45
N ASN A 75 -15.03 -9.95 21.73
CA ASN A 75 -15.62 -8.71 22.25
C ASN A 75 -14.56 -7.66 22.63
N GLN A 76 -13.37 -8.07 23.07
CA GLN A 76 -12.35 -7.16 23.61
C GLN A 76 -11.23 -6.86 22.62
N LEU A 77 -10.99 -7.74 21.64
CA LEU A 77 -9.96 -7.53 20.62
C LEU A 77 -10.59 -7.24 19.26
N TYR A 78 -11.26 -8.20 18.66
CA TYR A 78 -11.77 -8.09 17.30
C TYR A 78 -12.84 -7.01 17.10
N LEU A 79 -13.84 -6.95 17.97
CA LEU A 79 -14.99 -6.05 17.77
C LEU A 79 -14.64 -4.56 17.89
N PRO A 80 -13.77 -4.11 18.81
CA PRO A 80 -13.32 -2.72 18.85
C PRO A 80 -12.55 -2.32 17.57
N ASP A 81 -11.60 -3.15 17.13
CA ASP A 81 -10.80 -2.88 15.94
C ASP A 81 -11.65 -2.92 14.66
N ALA A 82 -12.64 -3.82 14.57
CA ALA A 82 -13.60 -3.85 13.48
C ALA A 82 -14.51 -2.60 13.45
N ARG A 83 -14.87 -2.04 14.60
CA ARG A 83 -15.65 -0.79 14.67
C ARG A 83 -14.81 0.41 14.26
N GLU A 84 -13.54 0.46 14.65
CA GLU A 84 -12.59 1.50 14.26
C GLU A 84 -12.35 1.46 12.75
N TYR A 85 -12.08 0.28 12.19
CA TYR A 85 -11.96 0.05 10.75
C TYR A 85 -13.19 0.54 10.00
N ARG A 86 -14.39 0.12 10.42
CA ARG A 86 -15.65 0.56 9.84
C ARG A 86 -15.81 2.08 9.89
N HIS A 87 -15.44 2.72 10.99
CA HIS A 87 -15.49 4.17 11.11
C HIS A 87 -14.64 4.86 10.06
N HIS A 88 -13.41 4.43 9.89
CA HIS A 88 -12.49 5.03 8.94
C HIS A 88 -12.89 4.77 7.50
N ILE A 89 -13.34 3.56 7.14
CA ILE A 89 -13.75 3.24 5.76
C ILE A 89 -15.01 4.04 5.36
N VAL A 90 -16.01 4.11 6.24
CA VAL A 90 -17.23 4.88 5.95
C VAL A 90 -16.92 6.37 5.79
N ARG A 91 -16.01 6.91 6.60
CA ARG A 91 -15.58 8.32 6.47
C ARG A 91 -14.79 8.55 5.19
N ALA A 92 -13.85 7.68 4.86
CA ALA A 92 -13.09 7.77 3.61
C ALA A 92 -14.01 7.76 2.40
N ASP A 93 -14.95 6.80 2.34
CA ASP A 93 -15.93 6.68 1.25
C ASP A 93 -16.86 7.89 1.16
N THR A 94 -17.33 8.40 2.30
CA THR A 94 -18.17 9.60 2.34
C THR A 94 -17.44 10.81 1.75
N PHE A 95 -16.18 11.05 2.14
CA PHE A 95 -15.40 12.15 1.57
C PHE A 95 -15.05 11.91 0.11
N HIS A 96 -14.77 10.68 -0.30
CA HIS A 96 -14.51 10.33 -1.69
C HIS A 96 -15.74 10.62 -2.57
N LEU A 97 -16.91 10.11 -2.19
CA LEU A 97 -18.16 10.36 -2.91
C LEU A 97 -18.52 11.85 -2.92
N SER A 98 -18.26 12.57 -1.82
CA SER A 98 -18.46 14.02 -1.77
C SER A 98 -17.54 14.75 -2.74
N ALA A 99 -16.29 14.32 -2.90
CA ALA A 99 -15.35 14.91 -3.86
C ALA A 99 -15.79 14.66 -5.31
N VAL A 100 -16.28 13.45 -5.60
CA VAL A 100 -16.84 13.11 -6.93
C VAL A 100 -18.07 13.94 -7.23
N ASN A 101 -19.01 14.04 -6.29
CA ASN A 101 -20.23 14.84 -6.45
C ASN A 101 -19.93 16.34 -6.57
N TRP A 102 -18.98 16.86 -5.76
CA TRP A 102 -18.49 18.22 -5.91
C TRP A 102 -18.00 18.49 -7.33
N SER A 103 -17.14 17.64 -7.85
CA SER A 103 -16.61 17.77 -9.21
C SER A 103 -17.73 17.74 -10.26
N ASN A 104 -18.73 16.85 -10.12
CA ASN A 104 -19.85 16.77 -11.03
C ASN A 104 -20.73 18.04 -11.01
N ILE A 105 -21.08 18.53 -9.82
CA ILE A 105 -21.89 19.74 -9.65
C ILE A 105 -21.16 20.96 -10.20
N MET A 106 -19.88 21.11 -9.88
CA MET A 106 -19.08 22.23 -10.36
C MET A 106 -18.90 22.20 -11.88
N MET A 107 -18.81 21.01 -12.46
CA MET A 107 -18.74 20.85 -13.92
C MET A 107 -20.05 21.27 -14.61
N LEU A 108 -21.20 20.85 -14.08
CA LEU A 108 -22.49 21.30 -14.58
C LEU A 108 -22.66 22.81 -14.40
N GLY A 109 -22.22 23.33 -13.25
CA GLY A 109 -22.18 24.76 -12.97
C GLY A 109 -21.32 25.55 -13.97
N ALA A 110 -20.17 24.98 -14.39
CA ALA A 110 -19.33 25.58 -15.42
C ALA A 110 -20.06 25.78 -16.75
N ILE A 111 -20.81 24.76 -17.16
CA ILE A 111 -21.64 24.83 -18.40
C ILE A 111 -22.70 25.94 -18.26
N GLY A 112 -23.43 25.94 -17.13
CA GLY A 112 -24.42 26.99 -16.86
C GLY A 112 -23.80 28.39 -16.82
N LEU A 113 -22.62 28.52 -16.22
CA LEU A 113 -21.86 29.78 -16.15
C LEU A 113 -21.47 30.28 -17.57
N VAL A 114 -21.00 29.37 -18.44
CA VAL A 114 -20.62 29.68 -19.81
C VAL A 114 -21.84 30.21 -20.60
N PHE A 115 -22.97 29.53 -20.53
CA PHE A 115 -24.19 30.00 -21.18
C PHE A 115 -24.74 31.29 -20.60
N TRP A 116 -24.65 31.48 -19.28
CA TRP A 116 -25.04 32.73 -18.64
C TRP A 116 -24.17 33.92 -19.10
N MET A 117 -22.83 33.73 -19.17
CA MET A 117 -21.95 34.77 -19.69
C MET A 117 -22.22 35.12 -21.15
N ALA A 118 -22.48 34.14 -21.98
CA ALA A 118 -22.81 34.37 -23.38
C ALA A 118 -24.12 35.13 -23.54
N ASN A 119 -25.18 34.66 -22.88
CA ASN A 119 -26.53 35.20 -23.09
C ASN A 119 -26.81 36.51 -22.32
N SER A 120 -26.36 36.63 -21.05
CA SER A 120 -26.64 37.77 -20.17
C SER A 120 -25.61 38.89 -20.30
N LEU A 121 -24.34 38.56 -20.53
CA LEU A 121 -23.25 39.52 -20.63
C LEU A 121 -22.89 39.84 -22.11
N GLY A 122 -23.40 39.06 -23.05
CA GLY A 122 -23.10 39.25 -24.46
C GLY A 122 -21.60 39.06 -24.82
N TRP A 123 -20.86 38.27 -24.03
CA TRP A 123 -19.42 38.11 -24.24
C TRP A 123 -19.08 37.18 -25.41
N ALA A 124 -20.02 36.38 -25.83
CA ALA A 124 -19.87 35.48 -26.96
C ALA A 124 -21.23 35.04 -27.49
N ASP A 125 -21.26 34.56 -28.74
CA ASP A 125 -22.43 33.95 -29.33
C ASP A 125 -22.74 32.58 -28.71
N THR A 126 -24.00 32.15 -28.84
CA THR A 126 -24.46 30.83 -28.38
C THR A 126 -23.64 29.68 -28.96
N ALA A 127 -23.17 29.79 -30.19
CA ALA A 127 -22.30 28.79 -30.83
C ALA A 127 -20.95 28.67 -30.16
N VAL A 128 -20.37 29.81 -29.72
CA VAL A 128 -19.13 29.86 -28.95
C VAL A 128 -19.34 29.26 -27.56
N ALA A 129 -20.46 29.56 -26.89
CA ALA A 129 -20.81 28.97 -25.61
C ALA A 129 -20.95 27.44 -25.67
N ALA A 130 -21.59 26.93 -26.71
CA ALA A 130 -21.70 25.48 -26.96
C ALA A 130 -20.34 24.85 -27.19
N THR A 131 -19.46 25.48 -27.97
CA THR A 131 -18.09 25.00 -28.21
C THR A 131 -17.27 24.97 -26.91
N TYR A 132 -17.39 26.01 -26.07
CA TYR A 132 -16.77 26.04 -24.73
C TYR A 132 -17.25 24.89 -23.85
N SER A 133 -18.57 24.69 -23.78
CA SER A 133 -19.18 23.64 -22.96
C SER A 133 -18.76 22.25 -23.40
N LEU A 134 -18.74 21.98 -24.71
CA LEU A 134 -18.24 20.72 -25.26
C LEU A 134 -16.76 20.53 -24.96
N THR A 135 -15.93 21.56 -25.10
CA THR A 135 -14.50 21.49 -24.80
C THR A 135 -14.26 21.18 -23.30
N LEU A 136 -15.01 21.79 -22.38
CA LEU A 136 -14.95 21.50 -20.96
C LEU A 136 -15.36 20.06 -20.66
N LEU A 137 -16.41 19.55 -21.28
CA LEU A 137 -16.85 18.16 -21.12
C LEU A 137 -15.78 17.16 -21.61
N PHE A 138 -15.16 17.44 -22.76
CA PHE A 138 -14.06 16.58 -23.24
C PHE A 138 -12.82 16.64 -22.38
N LEU A 139 -12.50 17.80 -21.76
CA LEU A 139 -11.36 17.94 -20.86
C LEU A 139 -11.56 17.24 -19.51
N ARG A 140 -12.80 17.00 -19.10
CA ARG A 140 -13.14 16.39 -17.82
C ARG A 140 -12.44 15.04 -17.61
N THR A 141 -12.61 14.13 -18.55
CA THR A 141 -12.08 12.76 -18.43
C THR A 141 -10.55 12.72 -18.33
N PRO A 142 -9.79 13.38 -19.21
CA PRO A 142 -8.33 13.44 -19.08
C PRO A 142 -7.85 14.07 -17.76
N LEU A 143 -8.53 15.14 -17.30
CA LEU A 143 -8.17 15.78 -16.04
C LEU A 143 -8.41 14.88 -14.83
N LEU A 144 -9.57 14.22 -14.76
CA LEU A 144 -9.87 13.28 -13.69
C LEU A 144 -8.91 12.08 -13.71
N SER A 145 -8.58 11.57 -14.89
CA SER A 145 -7.60 10.49 -15.04
C SER A 145 -6.20 10.89 -14.58
N ALA A 146 -5.76 12.11 -14.92
CA ALA A 146 -4.47 12.63 -14.48
C ALA A 146 -4.41 12.79 -12.94
N VAL A 147 -5.47 13.34 -12.34
CA VAL A 147 -5.55 13.48 -10.87
C VAL A 147 -5.64 12.11 -10.20
N GLY A 148 -6.43 11.18 -10.75
CA GLY A 148 -6.58 9.82 -10.23
C GLY A 148 -5.31 8.97 -10.34
N ALA A 149 -4.40 9.28 -11.28
CA ALA A 149 -3.12 8.59 -11.42
C ALA A 149 -2.10 8.97 -10.34
N LEU A 150 -2.22 10.14 -9.71
CA LEU A 150 -1.25 10.62 -8.70
C LEU A 150 -1.11 9.66 -7.51
N PRO A 151 -2.18 9.16 -6.87
CA PRO A 151 -2.07 8.20 -5.77
C PRO A 151 -1.37 6.90 -6.19
N THR A 152 -1.65 6.42 -7.39
CA THR A 152 -1.02 5.21 -7.95
C THR A 152 0.47 5.41 -8.15
N LEU A 153 0.89 6.56 -8.67
CA LEU A 153 2.31 6.91 -8.81
C LEU A 153 3.03 6.99 -7.46
N LEU A 154 2.40 7.62 -6.46
CA LEU A 154 2.96 7.70 -5.11
C LEU A 154 3.08 6.31 -4.47
N SER A 155 2.07 5.46 -4.62
CA SER A 155 2.10 4.08 -4.13
C SER A 155 3.19 3.25 -4.83
N ALA A 156 3.35 3.42 -6.14
CA ALA A 156 4.43 2.80 -6.90
C ALA A 156 5.80 3.25 -6.41
N GLN A 157 6.00 4.55 -6.13
CA GLN A 157 7.24 5.07 -5.59
C GLN A 157 7.59 4.45 -4.23
N VAL A 158 6.59 4.33 -3.33
CA VAL A 158 6.79 3.68 -2.02
C VAL A 158 7.16 2.20 -2.19
N ALA A 159 6.47 1.47 -3.07
CA ALA A 159 6.79 0.08 -3.39
C ALA A 159 8.21 -0.08 -3.95
N PHE A 160 8.63 0.78 -4.88
CA PHE A 160 9.98 0.81 -5.41
C PHE A 160 11.04 1.08 -4.33
N ASN A 161 10.77 2.01 -3.41
CA ASN A 161 11.69 2.30 -2.31
C ASN A 161 11.82 1.11 -1.36
N LYS A 162 10.72 0.41 -1.07
CA LYS A 162 10.76 -0.84 -0.30
C LYS A 162 11.58 -1.92 -1.02
N LEU A 163 11.37 -2.12 -2.33
CA LEU A 163 12.15 -3.07 -3.12
C LEU A 163 13.66 -2.74 -3.14
N ARG A 164 14.01 -1.46 -3.15
CA ARG A 164 15.42 -1.02 -3.04
C ARG A 164 16.04 -1.33 -1.68
N GLN A 165 15.24 -1.33 -0.62
CA GLN A 165 15.69 -1.69 0.74
C GLN A 165 15.89 -3.21 0.89
N PHE A 166 15.21 -4.02 0.09
CA PHE A 166 15.60 -5.42 -0.05
C PHE A 166 16.95 -5.42 -0.77
N SER A 167 18.02 -5.52 0.01
CA SER A 167 19.36 -5.86 -0.51
C SER A 167 19.27 -7.28 -1.04
N LEU A 168 18.65 -7.44 -2.19
CA LEU A 168 18.74 -8.68 -2.94
C LEU A 168 20.24 -8.88 -3.15
N ALA A 169 20.77 -9.97 -2.61
CA ALA A 169 22.14 -10.36 -2.86
C ALA A 169 22.39 -10.21 -4.36
N PRO A 170 23.47 -9.55 -4.79
CA PRO A 170 23.71 -9.33 -6.20
C PRO A 170 23.57 -10.67 -6.89
N TYR A 171 22.67 -10.73 -7.88
CA TYR A 171 22.54 -11.91 -8.72
C TYR A 171 23.91 -12.16 -9.35
N ARG A 172 24.67 -13.08 -8.76
CA ARG A 172 25.86 -13.60 -9.39
C ARG A 172 25.37 -14.60 -10.44
N ALA A 173 25.45 -14.22 -11.69
CA ALA A 173 25.19 -15.11 -12.81
C ALA A 173 26.06 -16.38 -12.74
N ASP A 174 27.16 -16.30 -12.03
CA ASP A 174 28.07 -17.39 -11.71
C ASP A 174 27.84 -17.87 -10.26
N PHE A 175 26.65 -18.32 -9.93
CA PHE A 175 26.56 -19.30 -8.85
C PHE A 175 27.35 -20.52 -9.37
N PRO A 176 28.54 -20.82 -8.83
CA PRO A 176 29.17 -22.07 -9.14
C PRO A 176 28.13 -23.13 -8.77
N ARG A 177 27.63 -23.88 -9.74
CA ARG A 177 26.82 -25.06 -9.44
C ARG A 177 27.60 -25.79 -8.37
N PRO A 178 27.02 -26.07 -7.17
CA PRO A 178 27.73 -26.81 -6.16
C PRO A 178 28.29 -28.02 -6.87
N GLN A 179 29.62 -28.08 -7.03
CA GLN A 179 30.22 -29.30 -7.52
C GLN A 179 29.84 -30.31 -6.48
N ALA A 180 28.93 -31.20 -6.82
CA ALA A 180 28.63 -32.33 -5.99
C ALA A 180 29.99 -33.01 -5.82
N HIS A 181 30.56 -32.95 -4.62
CA HIS A 181 31.71 -33.75 -4.25
C HIS A 181 31.16 -35.11 -3.83
N PRO A 182 30.93 -36.06 -4.79
CA PRO A 182 30.30 -37.31 -4.47
C PRO A 182 31.15 -38.16 -3.51
N ASP A 183 32.43 -37.80 -3.35
CA ASP A 183 33.43 -38.58 -2.62
C ASP A 183 33.87 -37.94 -1.28
N TRP A 184 33.10 -36.98 -0.73
CA TRP A 184 33.39 -36.50 0.61
C TRP A 184 33.29 -37.64 1.64
N GLN A 185 34.27 -37.76 2.54
CA GLN A 185 34.32 -38.79 3.56
C GLN A 185 34.02 -38.24 4.96
N THR A 186 34.33 -36.97 5.16
CA THR A 186 34.19 -36.29 6.46
C THR A 186 33.69 -34.87 6.27
N LEU A 187 32.80 -34.43 7.17
CA LEU A 187 32.38 -33.06 7.35
C LEU A 187 32.96 -32.55 8.68
N GLU A 188 33.75 -31.51 8.63
CA GLU A 188 34.42 -30.98 9.81
C GLU A 188 34.02 -29.55 10.10
N LEU A 189 33.57 -29.26 11.31
CA LEU A 189 33.36 -27.93 11.83
C LEU A 189 34.59 -27.60 12.72
N ARG A 190 35.25 -26.48 12.44
CA ARG A 190 36.38 -26.00 13.20
C ARG A 190 36.08 -24.61 13.77
N ASP A 191 35.98 -24.51 15.09
CA ASP A 191 35.76 -23.26 15.81
C ASP A 191 34.57 -22.42 15.31
N VAL A 192 33.49 -23.12 14.92
CA VAL A 192 32.30 -22.49 14.34
C VAL A 192 31.50 -21.87 15.45
N THR A 193 31.26 -20.55 15.36
CA THR A 193 30.40 -19.78 16.24
C THR A 193 29.35 -19.02 15.46
N PHE A 194 28.13 -19.06 15.92
CA PHE A 194 27.00 -18.34 15.29
C PHE A 194 26.25 -17.52 16.32
N HIS A 195 25.98 -16.26 15.99
CA HIS A 195 25.20 -15.31 16.77
C HIS A 195 23.98 -14.84 15.97
N TYR A 196 22.81 -14.85 16.59
CA TYR A 196 21.65 -14.18 16.02
C TYR A 196 21.80 -12.65 16.20
N PRO A 197 21.49 -11.81 15.17
CA PRO A 197 21.74 -10.36 15.23
C PRO A 197 21.08 -9.65 16.41
N ASP A 198 19.91 -10.10 16.85
CA ASP A 198 19.09 -9.45 17.88
C ASP A 198 18.97 -10.25 19.18
N GLN A 199 19.71 -11.35 19.32
CA GLN A 199 19.57 -12.26 20.48
C GLN A 199 20.90 -12.44 21.19
N ARG A 200 20.84 -12.45 22.54
CA ARG A 200 22.00 -12.76 23.39
C ARG A 200 22.43 -14.24 23.30
N PHE A 201 21.75 -15.03 22.48
CA PHE A 201 22.01 -16.45 22.33
C PHE A 201 23.04 -16.69 21.23
N ALA A 202 24.07 -17.46 21.54
CA ALA A 202 25.11 -17.90 20.64
C ALA A 202 25.24 -19.42 20.67
N VAL A 203 25.56 -20.00 19.53
CA VAL A 203 25.95 -21.41 19.42
C VAL A 203 27.42 -21.48 19.05
N GLY A 204 28.20 -22.13 19.82
CA GLY A 204 29.65 -22.31 19.61
C GLY A 204 30.50 -21.82 20.78
N PRO A 205 31.84 -21.92 20.66
CA PRO A 205 32.58 -22.50 19.54
C PRO A 205 32.40 -24.03 19.42
N LEU A 206 32.13 -24.48 18.18
CA LEU A 206 31.86 -25.87 17.88
C LEU A 206 32.99 -26.50 17.09
N ASN A 207 33.47 -27.63 17.60
CA ASN A 207 34.44 -28.49 16.91
C ASN A 207 33.81 -29.86 16.76
N LEU A 208 33.48 -30.28 15.55
CA LEU A 208 32.75 -31.51 15.28
C LEU A 208 33.22 -32.11 13.97
N THR A 209 33.49 -33.41 13.97
CA THR A 209 33.83 -34.18 12.78
C THR A 209 32.77 -35.27 12.58
N LEU A 210 32.13 -35.26 11.43
CA LEU A 210 31.10 -36.23 11.03
C LEU A 210 31.62 -37.07 9.87
N LYS A 211 31.45 -38.38 9.93
CA LYS A 211 31.79 -39.29 8.84
C LYS A 211 30.60 -39.57 7.96
N ARG A 212 30.85 -39.78 6.67
CA ARG A 212 29.79 -40.15 5.73
C ARG A 212 29.12 -41.44 6.15
N GLY A 213 27.78 -41.43 6.19
CA GLY A 213 26.97 -42.56 6.58
C GLY A 213 26.85 -42.78 8.10
N GLU A 214 27.48 -41.91 8.91
CA GLU A 214 27.34 -41.96 10.36
C GLU A 214 25.97 -41.45 10.79
N LEU A 215 25.36 -42.14 11.75
CA LEU A 215 24.11 -41.68 12.40
C LEU A 215 24.44 -40.93 13.68
N VAL A 216 24.10 -39.64 13.71
CA VAL A 216 24.41 -38.78 14.86
C VAL A 216 23.13 -38.29 15.51
N PHE A 217 23.01 -38.45 16.82
CA PHE A 217 21.89 -37.97 17.60
C PHE A 217 22.23 -36.64 18.28
N LEU A 218 21.42 -35.60 18.01
CA LEU A 218 21.49 -34.31 18.69
C LEU A 218 20.55 -34.31 19.91
N ILE A 219 21.11 -34.38 21.11
CA ILE A 219 20.35 -34.45 22.35
C ILE A 219 20.57 -33.14 23.14
N GLY A 220 19.53 -32.64 23.76
CA GLY A 220 19.58 -31.43 24.61
C GLY A 220 18.20 -30.85 24.89
N GLY A 221 18.10 -29.97 25.86
CA GLY A 221 16.87 -29.28 26.25
C GLY A 221 16.32 -28.33 25.19
N ASN A 222 15.12 -27.80 25.41
CA ASN A 222 14.54 -26.78 24.54
C ASN A 222 15.39 -25.50 24.59
N GLY A 223 15.68 -24.89 23.47
CA GLY A 223 16.50 -23.68 23.34
C GLY A 223 18.02 -23.93 23.38
N SER A 224 18.51 -25.18 23.41
CA SER A 224 19.96 -25.50 23.50
C SER A 224 20.72 -25.32 22.15
N GLY A 225 20.07 -24.84 21.07
CA GLY A 225 20.72 -24.57 19.78
C GLY A 225 20.75 -25.72 18.79
N LYS A 226 20.00 -26.84 19.05
CA LYS A 226 19.97 -28.01 18.15
C LYS A 226 19.54 -27.64 16.71
N SER A 227 18.48 -26.88 16.58
CA SER A 227 17.99 -26.45 15.27
C SER A 227 18.98 -25.52 14.57
N THR A 228 19.64 -24.64 15.31
CA THR A 228 20.69 -23.76 14.79
C THR A 228 21.89 -24.56 14.29
N LEU A 229 22.32 -25.56 15.05
CA LEU A 229 23.41 -26.45 14.63
C LEU A 229 23.02 -27.23 13.37
N ALA A 230 21.79 -27.74 13.30
CA ALA A 230 21.32 -28.44 12.09
C ALA A 230 21.31 -27.52 10.85
N MET A 231 20.89 -26.25 10.99
CA MET A 231 20.96 -25.27 9.93
C MET A 231 22.41 -24.96 9.49
N LEU A 232 23.33 -24.81 10.44
CA LEU A 232 24.75 -24.58 10.15
C LEU A 232 25.38 -25.78 9.40
N LEU A 233 25.01 -27.01 9.74
CA LEU A 233 25.48 -28.22 9.06
C LEU A 233 24.92 -28.34 7.62
N THR A 234 23.73 -27.82 7.37
CA THR A 234 23.09 -27.86 6.03
C THR A 234 23.40 -26.64 5.18
N GLY A 235 24.08 -25.64 5.73
CA GLY A 235 24.40 -24.40 5.02
C GLY A 235 23.22 -23.45 4.81
N LEU A 236 22.22 -23.53 5.69
CA LEU A 236 21.01 -22.69 5.68
C LEU A 236 21.14 -21.49 6.62
#